data_e18572898e419effdba6810addbbe8a4
#
_entry.id   e18572898e419effdba6810addbbe8a4
#
_cell.length_a   1.000
_cell.length_b   1.000
_cell.length_c   1.000
_cell.angle_alpha   90.00
_cell.angle_beta   90.00
_cell.angle_gamma   90.00
#
_symmetry.space_group_name_H-M   'P 1'
#
loop_
_entity.id
_entity.type
_entity.pdbx_description
1 polymer ?
#
loop_
_entity_poly.entity_id
_entity_poly.type
_entity_poly.pdbx_seq_one_letter_code
_entity_poly.pdbx_strand_id
1 'polypeptide(L)'
;MPYIGNKYEIGDHNNSWKTLDDISSYVATFDGSATNAVSTTNNTIRVPEHRFIQGQRVTYSNGGGGNIGGLTSGTAYYIIHDTNNEFKLATSLVNANASTAINLSAV
;
A
#
# COMPACT_ATOMS: atom_id res chain seq x y z
N MET A 1 -15.18 7.96 8.44
CA MET A 1 -15.01 7.90 7.76
C MET A 1 -14.81 8.40 7.19
N PRO A 2 -14.58 8.44 7.00
CA PRO A 2 -14.30 9.12 6.34
C PRO A 2 -14.72 9.44 5.27
N TYR A 3 -14.77 9.45 4.66
CA TYR A 3 -15.03 9.97 3.83
C TYR A 3 -15.20 9.29 2.86
N ILE A 4 -15.88 9.52 2.26
CA ILE A 4 -16.50 8.86 1.64
C ILE A 4 -16.68 9.26 0.39
N GLY A 5 -16.61 8.54 -0.55
CA GLY A 5 -16.91 8.85 -1.87
C GLY A 5 -15.88 9.68 -2.57
N ASN A 6 -15.06 10.35 -1.83
CA ASN A 6 -14.02 11.11 -2.42
C ASN A 6 -12.72 10.56 -2.05
N LYS A 7 -11.75 10.72 -2.86
CA LYS A 7 -10.44 10.46 -2.45
C LYS A 7 -10.11 11.40 -1.37
N TYR A 8 -9.66 10.85 -0.29
CA TYR A 8 -9.26 11.66 0.81
C TYR A 8 -7.79 11.91 0.71
N GLU A 9 -7.40 13.16 0.67
CA GLU A 9 -6.01 13.49 0.62
C GLU A 9 -5.62 14.21 1.86
N ILE A 10 -4.58 13.76 2.51
CA ILE A 10 -4.15 14.31 3.75
C ILE A 10 -3.15 15.38 3.48
N GLY A 11 -3.60 16.60 3.56
CA GLY A 11 -2.75 17.76 3.51
C GLY A 11 -1.87 17.80 2.30
N ASP A 12 -0.80 18.46 2.41
CA ASP A 12 0.15 18.52 1.39
C ASP A 12 0.99 17.37 1.38
N HIS A 13 1.26 16.85 0.28
CA HIS A 13 2.09 15.71 0.19
C HIS A 13 3.48 16.14 -0.14
N ASN A 14 4.42 15.74 0.64
CA ASN A 14 5.79 15.92 0.26
C ASN A 14 6.23 14.66 -0.45
N ASN A 15 7.45 14.64 -0.91
CA ASN A 15 7.92 13.55 -1.73
C ASN A 15 8.08 12.24 -1.00
N SER A 16 7.97 12.23 0.31
CA SER A 16 8.11 10.99 1.07
C SER A 16 6.79 10.27 1.29
N TRP A 17 5.66 10.88 0.93
CA TRP A 17 4.36 10.24 1.15
C TRP A 17 4.04 9.30 0.01
N LYS A 18 3.49 8.16 0.36
CA LYS A 18 3.06 7.13 -0.58
C LYS A 18 1.56 6.97 -0.48
N THR A 19 0.96 6.49 -1.56
CA THR A 19 -0.49 6.36 -1.62
C THR A 19 -0.86 4.97 -2.11
N LEU A 20 -1.84 4.38 -1.47
CA LEU A 20 -2.46 3.16 -1.94
C LEU A 20 -3.95 3.45 -2.11
N ASP A 21 -4.47 3.18 -3.29
CA ASP A 21 -5.80 3.58 -3.69
C ASP A 21 -6.50 2.37 -4.28
N ASP A 22 -7.73 2.14 -3.89
CA ASP A 22 -8.50 1.07 -4.51
C ASP A 22 -9.53 1.66 -5.46
N ILE A 23 -10.24 0.79 -6.18
CA ILE A 23 -11.16 1.25 -7.19
C ILE A 23 -12.42 1.87 -6.60
N SER A 24 -12.66 1.67 -5.33
CA SER A 24 -13.83 2.25 -4.67
C SER A 24 -13.50 3.59 -4.01
N SER A 25 -12.33 4.12 -4.27
CA SER A 25 -11.89 5.45 -3.88
C SER A 25 -11.36 5.59 -2.46
N TYR A 26 -11.20 4.49 -1.72
CA TYR A 26 -10.50 4.59 -0.46
C TYR A 26 -9.00 4.75 -0.72
N VAL A 27 -8.40 5.74 -0.08
CA VAL A 27 -6.98 6.02 -0.26
C VAL A 27 -6.32 5.98 1.11
N ALA A 28 -5.27 5.17 1.22
CA ALA A 28 -4.42 5.19 2.40
C ALA A 28 -3.12 5.86 2.01
N THR A 29 -2.69 6.84 2.82
CA THR A 29 -1.43 7.52 2.58
C THR A 29 -0.47 7.18 3.69
N PHE A 30 0.80 7.06 3.34
CA PHE A 30 1.81 6.70 4.32
C PHE A 30 3.16 7.20 3.83
N ASP A 31 4.11 7.29 4.76
CA ASP A 31 5.47 7.69 4.44
C ASP A 31 6.31 6.43 4.34
N GLY A 32 6.60 6.00 3.13
CA GLY A 32 7.34 4.77 2.90
C GLY A 32 8.78 4.81 3.37
N SER A 33 9.30 6.01 3.66
CA SER A 33 10.66 6.13 4.19
C SER A 33 10.69 6.19 5.71
N ALA A 34 9.52 6.20 6.36
CA ALA A 34 9.48 6.23 7.81
C ALA A 34 9.96 4.90 8.38
N THR A 35 10.50 4.96 9.59
CA THR A 35 10.95 3.75 10.28
C THR A 35 9.77 2.81 10.46
N ASN A 36 9.95 1.56 10.11
CA ASN A 36 8.95 0.51 10.23
C ASN A 36 7.78 0.62 9.26
N ALA A 37 7.81 1.57 8.33
CA ALA A 37 6.75 1.65 7.33
C ALA A 37 6.80 0.46 6.37
N VAL A 38 8.00 0.00 6.05
CA VAL A 38 8.19 -1.14 5.16
C VAL A 38 9.12 -2.13 5.85
N SER A 39 8.67 -3.37 5.97
CA SER A 39 9.52 -4.43 6.50
C SER A 39 10.06 -5.24 5.33
N THR A 40 11.35 -5.18 5.12
CA THR A 40 11.98 -5.95 4.05
C THR A 40 12.17 -7.40 4.44
N THR A 41 12.12 -7.69 5.74
CA THR A 41 12.20 -9.06 6.22
C THR A 41 10.89 -9.80 6.01
N ASN A 42 9.77 -9.14 6.29
CA ASN A 42 8.46 -9.76 6.22
C ASN A 42 7.71 -9.36 4.95
N ASN A 43 8.24 -8.44 4.16
CA ASN A 43 7.60 -7.93 2.94
C ASN A 43 6.24 -7.29 3.24
N THR A 44 6.16 -6.56 4.35
CA THR A 44 4.92 -5.93 4.76
C THR A 44 5.02 -4.42 4.68
N ILE A 45 3.87 -3.79 4.47
CA ILE A 45 3.73 -2.35 4.55
C ILE A 45 2.85 -2.07 5.75
N ARG A 46 3.28 -1.14 6.60
CA ARG A 46 2.54 -0.81 7.80
C ARG A 46 1.76 0.48 7.59
N VAL A 47 0.45 0.35 7.68
CA VAL A 47 -0.48 1.48 7.67
C VAL A 47 -1.49 1.19 8.77
N PRO A 48 -1.41 1.86 9.91
CA PRO A 48 -2.30 1.55 11.02
C PRO A 48 -3.76 1.62 10.59
N GLU A 49 -4.50 0.58 10.91
CA GLU A 49 -5.92 0.48 10.61
C GLU A 49 -6.21 0.69 9.13
N HIS A 50 -5.47 0.00 8.28
CA HIS A 50 -5.54 0.25 6.84
C HIS A 50 -6.88 -0.09 6.21
N ARG A 51 -7.65 -0.98 6.82
CA ARG A 51 -8.99 -1.36 6.33
C ARG A 51 -9.01 -2.10 5.00
N PHE A 52 -7.87 -2.41 4.45
CA PHE A 52 -7.82 -3.23 3.25
C PHE A 52 -8.17 -4.66 3.63
N ILE A 53 -8.79 -5.37 2.70
CA ILE A 53 -9.17 -6.76 2.93
C ILE A 53 -8.39 -7.65 1.98
N GLN A 54 -8.38 -8.93 2.30
CA GLN A 54 -7.69 -9.92 1.50
C GLN A 54 -8.19 -9.89 0.06
N GLY A 55 -7.28 -9.79 -0.89
CA GLY A 55 -7.62 -9.83 -2.30
C GLY A 55 -8.06 -8.53 -2.89
N GLN A 56 -8.13 -7.46 -2.11
CA GLN A 56 -8.57 -6.16 -2.60
C GLN A 56 -7.55 -5.59 -3.58
N ARG A 57 -8.03 -5.04 -4.68
CA ARG A 57 -7.16 -4.43 -5.68
C ARG A 57 -6.87 -2.99 -5.28
N VAL A 58 -5.61 -2.61 -5.29
CA VAL A 58 -5.20 -1.25 -4.98
C VAL A 58 -4.21 -0.77 -6.04
N THR A 59 -4.06 0.53 -6.16
CA THR A 59 -3.05 1.12 -7.03
C THR A 59 -2.02 1.82 -6.17
N TYR A 60 -0.76 1.48 -6.39
CA TYR A 60 0.32 2.10 -5.64
C TYR A 60 0.73 3.42 -6.30
N SER A 61 0.95 4.43 -5.50
CA SER A 61 1.52 5.69 -5.95
C SER A 61 2.63 6.09 -5.01
N ASN A 62 3.75 6.50 -5.55
CA ASN A 62 4.89 6.90 -4.72
C ASN A 62 4.78 8.34 -4.22
N GLY A 63 3.70 9.03 -4.55
CA GLY A 63 3.49 10.40 -4.06
C GLY A 63 4.50 11.42 -4.58
N GLY A 64 5.24 11.07 -5.62
CA GLY A 64 6.29 11.95 -6.15
C GLY A 64 7.67 11.67 -5.62
N GLY A 65 7.80 10.71 -4.70
CA GLY A 65 9.11 10.30 -4.18
C GLY A 65 9.63 9.09 -4.92
N GLY A 66 10.53 8.37 -4.29
CA GLY A 66 11.04 7.12 -4.85
C GLY A 66 10.06 5.99 -4.62
N ASN A 67 10.13 4.97 -5.45
CA ASN A 67 9.30 3.79 -5.26
C ASN A 67 9.84 2.94 -4.12
N ILE A 68 8.94 2.26 -3.42
CA ILE A 68 9.34 1.15 -2.57
C ILE A 68 9.87 0.08 -3.52
N GLY A 69 11.01 -0.51 -3.21
CA GLY A 69 11.60 -1.52 -4.08
C GLY A 69 10.66 -2.69 -4.27
N GLY A 70 10.49 -3.12 -5.49
CA GLY A 70 9.55 -4.16 -5.85
C GLY A 70 8.22 -3.63 -6.34
N LEU A 71 7.94 -2.34 -6.14
CA LEU A 71 6.68 -1.72 -6.56
C LEU A 71 6.94 -0.68 -7.65
N THR A 72 5.94 -0.48 -8.48
CA THR A 72 5.99 0.53 -9.54
C THR A 72 4.81 1.47 -9.36
N SER A 73 5.08 2.76 -9.32
CA SER A 73 4.03 3.76 -9.18
C SER A 73 3.06 3.67 -10.36
N GLY A 74 1.77 3.73 -10.05
CA GLY A 74 0.73 3.64 -11.08
C GLY A 74 0.29 2.23 -11.40
N THR A 75 0.88 1.23 -10.75
CA THR A 75 0.56 -0.17 -11.02
C THR A 75 -0.42 -0.68 -9.97
N ALA A 76 -1.34 -1.53 -10.41
CA ALA A 76 -2.30 -2.15 -9.50
C ALA A 76 -1.69 -3.39 -8.86
N TYR A 77 -2.00 -3.56 -7.59
CA TYR A 77 -1.56 -4.72 -6.82
C TYR A 77 -2.76 -5.26 -6.03
N TYR A 78 -2.58 -6.41 -5.41
CA TYR A 78 -3.64 -7.07 -4.66
C TYR A 78 -3.19 -7.29 -3.23
N ILE A 79 -4.09 -7.07 -2.29
CA ILE A 79 -3.77 -7.09 -0.87
C ILE A 79 -3.67 -8.51 -0.36
N ILE A 80 -2.61 -8.79 0.38
CA ILE A 80 -2.52 -9.95 1.25
C ILE A 80 -2.65 -9.41 2.66
N HIS A 81 -3.77 -9.70 3.30
CA HIS A 81 -4.03 -9.19 4.64
C HIS A 81 -3.14 -9.90 5.64
N ASP A 82 -2.43 -9.15 6.47
CA ASP A 82 -1.61 -9.71 7.51
C ASP A 82 -2.22 -9.40 8.88
N THR A 83 -2.25 -8.12 9.23
CA THR A 83 -2.90 -7.65 10.45
C THR A 83 -3.71 -6.41 10.12
N ASN A 84 -4.40 -5.85 11.11
CA ASN A 84 -5.14 -4.61 10.89
C ASN A 84 -4.22 -3.44 10.58
N ASN A 85 -2.93 -3.58 10.85
CA ASN A 85 -1.96 -2.51 10.69
C ASN A 85 -0.92 -2.82 9.63
N GLU A 86 -0.92 -4.02 9.07
CA GLU A 86 0.11 -4.43 8.13
C GLU A 86 -0.48 -5.30 7.04
N PHE A 87 0.05 -5.18 5.84
CA PHE A 87 -0.38 -5.99 4.73
C PHE A 87 0.79 -6.19 3.78
N LYS A 88 0.61 -7.16 2.89
CA LYS A 88 1.57 -7.42 1.81
C LYS A 88 0.87 -7.18 0.49
N LEU A 89 1.64 -7.13 -0.57
CA LEU A 89 1.10 -6.92 -1.91
C LEU A 89 1.48 -8.08 -2.81
N ALA A 90 0.58 -8.38 -3.74
CA ALA A 90 0.81 -9.41 -4.75
C ALA A 90 0.55 -8.82 -6.12
N THR A 91 1.11 -9.45 -7.15
CA THR A 91 0.97 -8.95 -8.51
C THR A 91 -0.34 -9.37 -9.16
N SER A 92 -1.03 -10.34 -8.57
CA SER A 92 -2.30 -10.84 -9.10
C SER A 92 -3.17 -11.35 -7.97
N LEU A 93 -4.46 -11.50 -8.25
CA LEU A 93 -5.38 -12.06 -7.27
C LEU A 93 -5.01 -13.51 -6.94
N VAL A 94 -4.57 -14.27 -7.92
CA VAL A 94 -4.14 -15.65 -7.70
C VAL A 94 -2.98 -15.68 -6.72
N ASN A 95 -2.00 -14.79 -6.91
CA ASN A 95 -0.86 -14.72 -6.00
C ASN A 95 -1.29 -14.27 -4.62
N ALA A 96 -2.23 -13.33 -4.53
CA ALA A 96 -2.72 -12.88 -3.24
C ALA A 96 -3.37 -14.03 -2.48
N ASN A 97 -4.19 -14.82 -3.15
CA ASN A 97 -4.87 -15.93 -2.51
C ASN A 97 -3.89 -17.05 -2.13
N ALA A 98 -2.76 -17.11 -2.81
CA ALA A 98 -1.71 -18.09 -2.49
C ALA A 98 -0.70 -17.54 -1.50
N SER A 99 -0.90 -16.32 -1.02
CA SER A 99 0.01 -15.63 -0.10
C SER A 99 1.41 -15.45 -0.71
N THR A 100 1.48 -15.32 -2.01
CA THR A 100 2.74 -15.09 -2.71
C THR A 100 2.98 -13.59 -2.79
N ALA A 101 3.74 -13.08 -1.85
CA ALA A 101 3.96 -11.65 -1.71
C ALA A 101 5.14 -11.17 -2.56
N ILE A 102 5.07 -9.92 -2.98
CA ILE A 102 6.19 -9.27 -3.64
C ILE A 102 7.28 -9.00 -2.61
N ASN A 103 8.53 -9.28 -3.00
CA ASN A 103 9.65 -8.94 -2.13
C ASN A 103 9.86 -7.44 -2.16
N LEU A 104 9.87 -6.83 -0.99
CA LEU A 104 10.01 -5.40 -0.87
C LEU A 104 11.41 -5.03 -0.44
N SER A 105 11.87 -3.87 -0.89
CA SER A 105 13.11 -3.30 -0.39
C SER A 105 12.88 -1.83 -0.07
N ALA A 106 13.85 -1.23 0.60
CA ALA A 106 13.68 0.15 1.05
C ALA A 106 13.55 1.10 -0.14
N VAL A 107 12.93 2.22 0.10
CA VAL A 107 12.79 3.29 -0.87
C VAL A 107 14.15 3.81 -1.27
#